data_46015de750d3933a51cc04879fe0e067
#
_entry.id   46015de750d3933a51cc04879fe0e067
#
_cell.length_a   1.000
_cell.length_b   1.000
_cell.length_c   1.000
_cell.angle_alpha   90.00
_cell.angle_beta   90.00
_cell.angle_gamma   90.00
#
_symmetry.space_group_name_H-M   'P 1'
#
loop_
_entity.id
_entity.type
_entity.pdbx_description
1 polymer ?
#
loop_
_entity_poly.entity_id
_entity_poly.type
_entity_poly.pdbx_seq_one_letter_code
_entity_poly.pdbx_strand_id
1 'polypeptide(L)'
;FLPPTMARMYFDNVFTAVGFSFAVLDLIGVFLNALMGGLVARWMRFDAVGFMVISIISGMAGGMIRDALIGSTPASALQNPWYIGTALVGSLVAFALSIGGRACELFRFHGDMVIVGVWAVTGTVTALHADVTWFGCILMGVLTATGGMVIREIMIGQIPSILVDRQWYVVPAIVASISVSSVTPRSMRAYW
;
A
#
# COMPACT_ATOMS: atom_id res chain seq x y z
N PHE A 1 -4.52 -21.10 34.07
CA PHE A 1 -5.34 -21.90 33.11
C PHE A 1 -6.63 -21.13 32.87
N LEU A 2 -6.73 -20.44 31.74
CA LEU A 2 -7.98 -19.82 31.29
C LEU A 2 -8.95 -20.92 30.81
N PRO A 3 -10.24 -20.85 31.14
CA PRO A 3 -11.22 -21.79 30.62
C PRO A 3 -11.28 -21.67 29.08
N PRO A 4 -11.53 -22.78 28.33
CA PRO A 4 -11.45 -22.84 26.87
C PRO A 4 -12.30 -21.76 26.15
N THR A 5 -13.42 -21.38 26.77
CA THR A 5 -14.31 -20.31 26.27
C THR A 5 -13.69 -18.92 26.35
N MET A 6 -13.01 -18.61 27.45
CA MET A 6 -12.30 -17.31 27.58
C MET A 6 -11.08 -17.23 26.69
N ALA A 7 -10.35 -18.34 26.52
CA ALA A 7 -9.23 -18.39 25.59
C ALA A 7 -9.69 -18.10 24.15
N ARG A 8 -10.78 -18.72 23.69
CA ARG A 8 -11.37 -18.42 22.37
C ARG A 8 -11.79 -16.97 22.23
N MET A 9 -12.54 -16.41 23.18
CA MET A 9 -12.95 -15.00 23.14
C MET A 9 -11.73 -14.05 23.10
N TYR A 10 -10.66 -14.37 23.84
CA TYR A 10 -9.44 -13.56 23.82
C TYR A 10 -8.76 -13.61 22.45
N PHE A 11 -8.63 -14.81 21.87
CA PHE A 11 -8.06 -14.98 20.54
C PHE A 11 -8.93 -14.28 19.47
N ASP A 12 -10.24 -14.46 19.48
CA ASP A 12 -11.15 -13.81 18.53
C ASP A 12 -11.05 -12.28 18.58
N ASN A 13 -10.95 -11.70 19.79
CA ASN A 13 -10.76 -10.25 19.96
C ASN A 13 -9.39 -9.78 19.45
N VAL A 14 -8.32 -10.53 19.71
CA VAL A 14 -6.98 -10.20 19.21
C VAL A 14 -6.95 -10.29 17.67
N PHE A 15 -7.56 -11.31 17.09
CA PHE A 15 -7.66 -11.49 15.65
C PHE A 15 -8.43 -10.34 14.98
N THR A 16 -9.58 -9.97 15.54
CA THR A 16 -10.38 -8.86 15.03
C THR A 16 -9.62 -7.54 15.12
N ALA A 17 -8.93 -7.29 16.23
CA ALA A 17 -8.12 -6.09 16.42
C ALA A 17 -6.95 -6.03 15.44
N VAL A 18 -6.26 -7.15 15.22
CA VAL A 18 -5.14 -7.24 14.26
C VAL A 18 -5.65 -7.03 12.83
N GLY A 19 -6.72 -7.71 12.42
CA GLY A 19 -7.34 -7.53 11.10
C GLY A 19 -7.79 -6.09 10.86
N PHE A 20 -8.41 -5.45 11.85
CA PHE A 20 -8.77 -4.04 11.79
C PHE A 20 -7.55 -3.12 11.61
N SER A 21 -6.47 -3.39 12.34
CA SER A 21 -5.23 -2.61 12.25
C SER A 21 -4.61 -2.69 10.85
N PHE A 22 -4.62 -3.86 10.22
CA PHE A 22 -4.13 -4.02 8.84
C PHE A 22 -5.01 -3.32 7.82
N ALA A 23 -6.33 -3.37 7.97
CA ALA A 23 -7.25 -2.65 7.09
C ALA A 23 -7.04 -1.13 7.19
N VAL A 24 -6.82 -0.61 8.40
CA VAL A 24 -6.51 0.81 8.61
C VAL A 24 -5.17 1.18 7.98
N LEU A 25 -4.13 0.36 8.14
CA LEU A 25 -2.83 0.60 7.51
C LEU A 25 -2.92 0.59 5.98
N ASP A 26 -3.71 -0.31 5.41
CA ASP A 26 -3.92 -0.38 3.96
C ASP A 26 -4.64 0.89 3.45
N LEU A 27 -5.67 1.37 4.16
CA LEU A 27 -6.34 2.63 3.84
C LEU A 27 -5.43 3.86 3.99
N ILE A 28 -4.58 3.89 5.01
CA ILE A 28 -3.55 4.95 5.16
C ILE A 28 -2.61 4.92 3.95
N GLY A 29 -2.19 3.75 3.50
CA GLY A 29 -1.38 3.59 2.30
C GLY A 29 -2.09 4.12 1.05
N VAL A 30 -3.38 3.81 0.87
CA VAL A 30 -4.21 4.34 -0.22
C VAL A 30 -4.29 5.86 -0.17
N PHE A 31 -4.57 6.44 1.01
CA PHE A 31 -4.63 7.88 1.20
C PHE A 31 -3.32 8.57 0.80
N LEU A 32 -2.21 8.10 1.36
CA LEU A 32 -0.89 8.68 1.11
C LEU A 32 -0.50 8.58 -0.37
N ASN A 33 -0.76 7.44 -0.99
CA ASN A 33 -0.39 7.24 -2.40
C ASN A 33 -1.30 8.02 -3.36
N ALA A 34 -2.59 8.18 -3.03
CA ALA A 34 -3.49 9.08 -3.75
C ALA A 34 -3.05 10.55 -3.61
N LEU A 35 -2.65 10.96 -2.40
CA LEU A 35 -2.10 12.27 -2.14
C LEU A 35 -0.85 12.53 -3.00
N MET A 36 0.09 11.58 -3.02
CA MET A 36 1.30 11.69 -3.85
C MET A 36 0.97 11.74 -5.35
N GLY A 37 0.04 10.90 -5.81
CA GLY A 37 -0.47 10.94 -7.19
C GLY A 37 -1.04 12.31 -7.57
N GLY A 38 -1.86 12.89 -6.69
CA GLY A 38 -2.41 14.23 -6.88
C GLY A 38 -1.35 15.33 -6.94
N LEU A 39 -0.35 15.31 -6.04
CA LEU A 39 0.75 16.27 -6.05
C LEU A 39 1.55 16.21 -7.37
N VAL A 40 1.81 15.00 -7.87
CA VAL A 40 2.50 14.80 -9.16
C VAL A 40 1.65 15.30 -10.32
N ALA A 41 0.34 14.96 -10.36
CA ALA A 41 -0.58 15.40 -11.39
C ALA A 41 -0.66 16.95 -11.44
N ARG A 42 -0.67 17.59 -10.28
CA ARG A 42 -0.65 19.04 -10.17
C ARG A 42 0.65 19.64 -10.71
N TRP A 43 1.79 19.06 -10.39
CA TRP A 43 3.08 19.49 -10.90
C TRP A 43 3.15 19.39 -12.42
N MET A 44 2.55 18.34 -13.01
CA MET A 44 2.44 18.13 -14.45
C MET A 44 1.35 18.99 -15.11
N ARG A 45 0.61 19.80 -14.35
CA ARG A 45 -0.48 20.68 -14.81
C ARG A 45 -1.60 19.94 -15.52
N PHE A 46 -1.95 18.75 -15.06
CA PHE A 46 -3.13 18.04 -15.55
C PHE A 46 -4.42 18.87 -15.26
N ASP A 47 -5.42 18.70 -16.11
CA ASP A 47 -6.77 19.20 -15.84
C ASP A 47 -7.41 18.47 -14.64
N ALA A 48 -8.59 18.91 -14.22
CA ALA A 48 -9.26 18.35 -13.05
C ALA A 48 -9.54 16.84 -13.19
N VAL A 49 -9.87 16.38 -14.40
CA VAL A 49 -10.18 14.97 -14.67
C VAL A 49 -8.90 14.14 -14.61
N GLY A 50 -7.85 14.55 -15.33
CA GLY A 50 -6.56 13.88 -15.31
C GLY A 50 -5.96 13.85 -13.92
N PHE A 51 -6.09 14.94 -13.15
CA PHE A 51 -5.67 15.01 -11.75
C PHE A 51 -6.36 13.94 -10.90
N MET A 52 -7.70 13.84 -10.98
CA MET A 52 -8.45 12.85 -10.20
C MET A 52 -8.09 11.42 -10.60
N VAL A 53 -8.00 11.15 -11.91
CA VAL A 53 -7.67 9.82 -12.43
C VAL A 53 -6.30 9.36 -11.95
N ILE A 54 -5.26 10.19 -12.11
CA ILE A 54 -3.90 9.87 -11.66
C ILE A 54 -3.86 9.65 -10.15
N SER A 55 -4.52 10.50 -9.39
CA SER A 55 -4.56 10.43 -7.93
C SER A 55 -5.22 9.11 -7.45
N ILE A 56 -6.41 8.79 -7.95
CA ILE A 56 -7.16 7.60 -7.56
C ILE A 56 -6.42 6.33 -7.98
N ILE A 57 -5.96 6.26 -9.22
CA ILE A 57 -5.23 5.08 -9.72
C ILE A 57 -3.94 4.90 -8.93
N SER A 58 -3.17 5.96 -8.68
CA SER A 58 -1.98 5.89 -7.84
C SER A 58 -2.29 5.29 -6.47
N GLY A 59 -3.40 5.72 -5.85
CA GLY A 59 -3.82 5.26 -4.54
C GLY A 59 -4.19 3.77 -4.49
N MET A 60 -4.79 3.24 -5.54
CA MET A 60 -5.39 1.90 -5.52
C MET A 60 -4.55 0.84 -6.24
N ALA A 61 -3.70 1.23 -7.19
CA ALA A 61 -3.04 0.30 -8.11
C ALA A 61 -2.17 -0.75 -7.43
N GLY A 62 -1.40 -0.40 -6.41
CA GLY A 62 -0.55 -1.35 -5.68
C GLY A 62 -1.36 -2.47 -5.02
N GLY A 63 -2.44 -2.12 -4.35
CA GLY A 63 -3.35 -3.09 -3.73
C GLY A 63 -4.09 -3.95 -4.76
N MET A 64 -4.52 -3.36 -5.89
CA MET A 64 -5.19 -4.10 -6.96
C MET A 64 -4.24 -5.10 -7.64
N ILE A 65 -2.97 -4.73 -7.86
CA ILE A 65 -1.96 -5.67 -8.39
C ILE A 65 -1.77 -6.83 -7.42
N ARG A 66 -1.60 -6.53 -6.13
CA ARG A 66 -1.50 -7.54 -5.07
C ARG A 66 -2.65 -8.52 -5.12
N ASP A 67 -3.88 -8.00 -5.06
CA ASP A 67 -5.09 -8.82 -5.00
C ASP A 67 -5.25 -9.68 -6.25
N ALA A 68 -4.95 -9.13 -7.43
CA ALA A 68 -4.97 -9.87 -8.68
C ALA A 68 -3.94 -11.02 -8.73
N LEU A 69 -2.73 -10.80 -8.24
CA LEU A 69 -1.66 -11.80 -8.23
C LEU A 69 -1.91 -12.92 -7.21
N ILE A 70 -2.57 -12.61 -6.10
CA ILE A 70 -2.97 -13.59 -5.07
C ILE A 70 -4.22 -14.37 -5.51
N GLY A 71 -4.94 -13.90 -6.53
CA GLY A 71 -6.20 -14.50 -6.97
C GLY A 71 -7.40 -14.05 -6.15
N SER A 72 -7.27 -13.02 -5.32
CA SER A 72 -8.37 -12.40 -4.57
C SER A 72 -9.20 -11.51 -5.50
N THR A 73 -10.16 -12.13 -6.18
CA THR A 73 -11.04 -11.43 -7.12
C THR A 73 -12.49 -11.45 -6.68
N PRO A 74 -13.22 -10.31 -6.80
CA PRO A 74 -12.76 -8.98 -7.19
C PRO A 74 -11.83 -8.34 -6.14
N ALA A 75 -10.93 -7.42 -6.58
CA ALA A 75 -9.98 -6.77 -5.69
C ALA A 75 -10.67 -6.03 -4.54
N SER A 76 -10.06 -6.02 -3.36
CA SER A 76 -10.59 -5.37 -2.13
C SER A 76 -10.95 -3.91 -2.36
N ALA A 77 -10.18 -3.22 -3.19
CA ALA A 77 -10.41 -1.84 -3.58
C ALA A 77 -11.73 -1.62 -4.35
N LEU A 78 -12.27 -2.65 -5.00
CA LEU A 78 -13.55 -2.59 -5.73
C LEU A 78 -14.73 -3.07 -4.88
N GLN A 79 -14.47 -3.90 -3.87
CA GLN A 79 -15.51 -4.43 -2.99
C GLN A 79 -15.87 -3.48 -1.85
N ASN A 80 -14.89 -2.72 -1.37
CA ASN A 80 -15.07 -1.87 -0.20
C ASN A 80 -15.03 -0.38 -0.60
N PRO A 81 -16.15 0.35 -0.47
CA PRO A 81 -16.25 1.75 -0.86
C PRO A 81 -15.29 2.68 -0.09
N TRP A 82 -14.79 2.25 1.07
CA TRP A 82 -13.82 3.02 1.83
C TRP A 82 -12.50 3.26 1.08
N TYR A 83 -12.10 2.34 0.19
CA TYR A 83 -10.88 2.52 -0.62
C TYR A 83 -11.03 3.69 -1.59
N ILE A 84 -12.14 3.73 -2.33
CA ILE A 84 -12.43 4.84 -3.26
C ILE A 84 -12.63 6.14 -2.48
N GLY A 85 -13.38 6.09 -1.38
CA GLY A 85 -13.59 7.25 -0.52
C GLY A 85 -12.28 7.83 0.01
N THR A 86 -11.38 6.98 0.49
CA THR A 86 -10.06 7.39 1.00
C THR A 86 -9.17 7.95 -0.11
N ALA A 87 -9.18 7.34 -1.30
CA ALA A 87 -8.44 7.86 -2.45
C ALA A 87 -8.97 9.23 -2.89
N LEU A 88 -10.29 9.44 -2.89
CA LEU A 88 -10.91 10.73 -3.17
C LEU A 88 -10.52 11.79 -2.14
N VAL A 89 -10.53 11.46 -0.86
CA VAL A 89 -10.09 12.38 0.20
C VAL A 89 -8.62 12.73 0.02
N GLY A 90 -7.73 11.76 -0.26
CA GLY A 90 -6.32 12.01 -0.57
C GLY A 90 -6.13 12.94 -1.77
N SER A 91 -6.94 12.73 -2.83
CA SER A 91 -6.98 13.59 -4.02
C SER A 91 -7.41 15.02 -3.69
N LEU A 92 -8.47 15.20 -2.90
CA LEU A 92 -8.96 16.52 -2.48
C LEU A 92 -7.95 17.26 -1.62
N VAL A 93 -7.29 16.54 -0.69
CA VAL A 93 -6.23 17.11 0.12
C VAL A 93 -5.05 17.56 -0.76
N ALA A 94 -4.63 16.74 -1.72
CA ALA A 94 -3.59 17.12 -2.70
C ALA A 94 -3.99 18.36 -3.51
N PHE A 95 -5.26 18.47 -3.86
CA PHE A 95 -5.79 19.64 -4.58
C PHE A 95 -5.77 20.90 -3.70
N ALA A 96 -6.07 20.79 -2.42
CA ALA A 96 -6.05 21.91 -1.48
C ALA A 96 -4.62 22.32 -1.10
N LEU A 97 -3.68 21.37 -1.05
CA LEU A 97 -2.28 21.63 -0.72
C LEU A 97 -1.57 22.30 -1.90
N SER A 98 -1.33 23.60 -1.82
CA SER A 98 -0.50 24.34 -2.80
C SER A 98 0.98 24.27 -2.45
N ILE A 99 1.51 23.04 -2.27
CA ILE A 99 2.93 22.82 -1.99
C ILE A 99 3.69 22.90 -3.31
N GLY A 100 4.61 23.85 -3.43
CA GLY A 100 5.45 24.02 -4.61
C GLY A 100 6.94 24.03 -4.28
N GLY A 101 7.78 23.93 -5.32
CA GLY A 101 9.23 24.03 -5.21
C GLY A 101 9.90 22.92 -4.40
N ARG A 102 10.99 23.24 -3.73
CA ARG A 102 11.84 22.29 -2.99
C ARG A 102 11.11 21.54 -1.86
N ALA A 103 10.12 22.20 -1.25
CA ALA A 103 9.30 21.57 -0.22
C ALA A 103 8.45 20.43 -0.77
N CYS A 104 7.94 20.55 -2.00
CA CYS A 104 7.17 19.49 -2.65
C CYS A 104 8.06 18.26 -2.96
N GLU A 105 9.28 18.46 -3.44
CA GLU A 105 10.22 17.37 -3.72
C GLU A 105 10.59 16.61 -2.44
N LEU A 106 10.88 17.33 -1.36
CA LEU A 106 11.21 16.72 -0.07
C LEU A 106 10.03 15.96 0.52
N PHE A 107 8.83 16.52 0.44
CA PHE A 107 7.61 15.89 0.92
C PHE A 107 7.29 14.63 0.10
N ARG A 108 7.47 14.68 -1.24
CA ARG A 108 7.29 13.52 -2.11
C ARG A 108 8.28 12.41 -1.76
N PHE A 109 9.55 12.72 -1.59
CA PHE A 109 10.58 11.74 -1.26
C PHE A 109 10.27 11.01 0.06
N HIS A 110 10.00 11.74 1.14
CA HIS A 110 9.70 11.14 2.44
C HIS A 110 8.34 10.44 2.45
N GLY A 111 7.36 10.98 1.74
CA GLY A 111 6.04 10.38 1.59
C GLY A 111 6.11 9.03 0.88
N ASP A 112 6.81 8.95 -0.25
CA ASP A 112 7.00 7.70 -0.98
C ASP A 112 7.75 6.65 -0.12
N MET A 113 8.72 7.04 0.71
CA MET A 113 9.41 6.13 1.63
C MET A 113 8.48 5.54 2.70
N VAL A 114 7.61 6.36 3.29
CA VAL A 114 6.61 5.90 4.26
C VAL A 114 5.63 4.94 3.61
N ILE A 115 5.12 5.29 2.41
CA ILE A 115 4.21 4.44 1.64
C ILE A 115 4.83 3.08 1.35
N VAL A 116 6.07 3.08 0.87
CA VAL A 116 6.83 1.85 0.58
C VAL A 116 6.93 0.97 1.82
N GLY A 117 7.24 1.54 2.99
CA GLY A 117 7.29 0.80 4.26
C GLY A 117 5.94 0.18 4.64
N VAL A 118 4.88 0.99 4.66
CA VAL A 118 3.53 0.56 5.03
C VAL A 118 3.03 -0.55 4.09
N TRP A 119 3.15 -0.34 2.78
CA TRP A 119 2.62 -1.28 1.80
C TRP A 119 3.48 -2.53 1.61
N ALA A 120 4.78 -2.47 1.89
CA ALA A 120 5.60 -3.67 1.96
C ALA A 120 5.13 -4.60 3.08
N VAL A 121 4.79 -4.04 4.24
CA VAL A 121 4.24 -4.82 5.37
C VAL A 121 2.86 -5.40 5.01
N THR A 122 1.91 -4.57 4.58
CA THR A 122 0.55 -5.04 4.27
C THR A 122 0.55 -6.05 3.13
N GLY A 123 1.34 -5.83 2.07
CA GLY A 123 1.46 -6.77 0.95
C GLY A 123 2.04 -8.12 1.36
N THR A 124 3.09 -8.12 2.21
CA THR A 124 3.70 -9.34 2.73
C THR A 124 2.74 -10.11 3.62
N VAL A 125 2.03 -9.43 4.53
CA VAL A 125 1.06 -10.07 5.43
C VAL A 125 -0.10 -10.66 4.64
N THR A 126 -0.64 -9.93 3.67
CA THR A 126 -1.73 -10.44 2.82
C THR A 126 -1.30 -11.69 2.03
N ALA A 127 -0.07 -11.72 1.53
CA ALA A 127 0.48 -12.89 0.84
C ALA A 127 0.70 -14.08 1.79
N LEU A 128 1.11 -13.82 3.04
CA LEU A 128 1.21 -14.86 4.08
C LEU A 128 -0.14 -15.50 4.38
N HIS A 129 -1.21 -14.71 4.41
CA HIS A 129 -2.58 -15.21 4.62
C HIS A 129 -3.11 -16.03 3.42
N ALA A 130 -2.58 -15.78 2.24
CA ALA A 130 -2.92 -16.53 1.03
C ALA A 130 -2.02 -17.77 0.80
N ASP A 131 -1.30 -18.21 1.84
CA ASP A 131 -0.39 -19.36 1.80
C ASP A 131 0.67 -19.32 0.68
N VAL A 132 1.06 -18.11 0.27
CA VAL A 132 2.12 -17.90 -0.70
C VAL A 132 3.47 -18.32 -0.09
N THR A 133 4.37 -18.83 -0.93
CA THR A 133 5.72 -19.22 -0.48
C THR A 133 6.48 -18.04 0.15
N TRP A 134 7.43 -18.31 1.04
CA TRP A 134 8.21 -17.27 1.72
C TRP A 134 8.82 -16.24 0.74
N PHE A 135 9.42 -16.72 -0.34
CA PHE A 135 9.96 -15.85 -1.39
C PHE A 135 8.86 -15.05 -2.10
N GLY A 136 7.72 -15.69 -2.38
CA GLY A 136 6.55 -15.03 -2.95
C GLY A 136 5.99 -13.92 -2.06
N CYS A 137 6.00 -14.11 -0.73
CA CYS A 137 5.55 -13.08 0.21
C CYS A 137 6.44 -11.83 0.16
N ILE A 138 7.76 -12.00 0.05
CA ILE A 138 8.70 -10.88 -0.12
C ILE A 138 8.42 -10.16 -1.44
N LEU A 139 8.29 -10.91 -2.53
CA LEU A 139 7.98 -10.35 -3.84
C LEU A 139 6.67 -9.58 -3.83
N MET A 140 5.63 -10.12 -3.21
CA MET A 140 4.32 -9.48 -3.08
C MET A 140 4.38 -8.18 -2.27
N GLY A 141 5.16 -8.16 -1.19
CA GLY A 141 5.39 -6.95 -0.42
C GLY A 141 6.05 -5.86 -1.26
N VAL A 142 7.10 -6.20 -2.00
CA VAL A 142 7.79 -5.27 -2.90
C VAL A 142 6.88 -4.77 -4.02
N LEU A 143 6.14 -5.67 -4.69
CA LEU A 143 5.23 -5.31 -5.77
C LEU A 143 4.08 -4.43 -5.28
N THR A 144 3.52 -4.72 -4.11
CA THR A 144 2.46 -3.89 -3.51
C THR A 144 3.00 -2.49 -3.20
N ALA A 145 4.18 -2.41 -2.59
CA ALA A 145 4.79 -1.15 -2.18
C ALA A 145 5.16 -0.24 -3.35
N THR A 146 5.62 -0.82 -4.45
CA THR A 146 6.13 -0.05 -5.60
C THR A 146 5.13 0.07 -6.75
N GLY A 147 4.12 -0.80 -6.78
CA GLY A 147 3.18 -0.90 -7.91
C GLY A 147 2.41 0.39 -8.19
N GLY A 148 1.90 1.05 -7.16
CA GLY A 148 1.19 2.32 -7.30
C GLY A 148 2.07 3.44 -7.88
N MET A 149 3.33 3.52 -7.43
CA MET A 149 4.32 4.47 -7.93
C MET A 149 4.66 4.19 -9.40
N VAL A 150 4.95 2.94 -9.74
CA VAL A 150 5.30 2.53 -11.11
C VAL A 150 4.16 2.84 -12.07
N ILE A 151 2.92 2.48 -11.74
CA ILE A 151 1.76 2.78 -12.60
C ILE A 151 1.58 4.27 -12.76
N ARG A 152 1.68 5.05 -11.69
CA ARG A 152 1.59 6.51 -11.74
C ARG A 152 2.62 7.08 -12.74
N GLU A 153 3.89 6.68 -12.63
CA GLU A 153 4.97 7.19 -13.46
C GLU A 153 4.81 6.79 -14.93
N ILE A 154 4.37 5.57 -15.20
CA ILE A 154 4.04 5.13 -16.57
C ILE A 154 2.90 5.96 -17.15
N MET A 155 1.83 6.21 -16.38
CA MET A 155 0.68 6.98 -16.85
C MET A 155 1.02 8.42 -17.20
N ILE A 156 1.98 9.02 -16.51
CA ILE A 156 2.47 10.38 -16.82
C ILE A 156 3.59 10.40 -17.87
N GLY A 157 3.93 9.25 -18.46
CA GLY A 157 4.94 9.13 -19.51
C GLY A 157 6.38 9.24 -18.99
N GLN A 158 6.60 8.99 -17.71
CA GLN A 158 7.94 8.97 -17.11
C GLN A 158 8.47 7.55 -16.98
N ILE A 159 9.77 7.40 -17.07
CA ILE A 159 10.42 6.13 -16.74
C ILE A 159 10.32 5.93 -15.22
N PRO A 160 9.84 4.78 -14.74
CA PRO A 160 9.71 4.52 -13.32
C PRO A 160 11.00 4.80 -12.56
N SER A 161 10.91 5.62 -11.52
CA SER A 161 12.05 6.05 -10.69
C SER A 161 12.76 4.87 -10.04
N ILE A 162 12.04 3.80 -9.76
CA ILE A 162 12.58 2.53 -9.27
C ILE A 162 13.65 1.91 -10.19
N LEU A 163 13.61 2.23 -11.50
CA LEU A 163 14.53 1.70 -12.49
C LEU A 163 15.72 2.63 -12.77
N VAL A 164 15.59 3.92 -12.51
CA VAL A 164 16.54 4.94 -12.96
C VAL A 164 17.18 5.71 -11.81
N ASP A 165 16.43 5.97 -10.76
CA ASP A 165 16.89 6.77 -9.63
C ASP A 165 17.80 5.98 -8.70
N ARG A 166 18.88 6.65 -8.24
CA ARG A 166 19.74 6.16 -7.15
C ARG A 166 19.01 6.06 -5.80
N GLN A 167 17.74 6.40 -5.77
CA GLN A 167 16.90 6.31 -4.57
C GLN A 167 16.46 4.85 -4.40
N TRP A 168 17.07 4.17 -3.51
CA TRP A 168 16.96 2.73 -3.24
C TRP A 168 15.60 2.34 -2.64
N TYR A 169 14.48 2.77 -3.26
CA TYR A 169 13.10 2.50 -2.77
C TYR A 169 12.81 1.01 -2.56
N VAL A 170 13.43 0.16 -3.34
CA VAL A 170 13.24 -1.30 -3.24
C VAL A 170 13.87 -1.86 -1.98
N VAL A 171 14.97 -1.28 -1.49
CA VAL A 171 15.69 -1.80 -0.32
C VAL A 171 14.86 -1.74 0.95
N PRO A 172 14.22 -0.61 1.32
CA PRO A 172 13.29 -0.57 2.45
C PRO A 172 12.13 -1.56 2.30
N ALA A 173 11.57 -1.73 1.08
CA ALA A 173 10.51 -2.70 0.83
C ALA A 173 10.99 -4.13 1.09
N ILE A 174 12.16 -4.51 0.57
CA ILE A 174 12.74 -5.84 0.79
C ILE A 174 13.02 -6.07 2.28
N VAL A 175 13.64 -5.12 2.95
CA VAL A 175 13.97 -5.23 4.39
C VAL A 175 12.70 -5.37 5.23
N ALA A 176 11.67 -4.56 4.97
CA ALA A 176 10.39 -4.65 5.66
C ALA A 176 9.72 -6.01 5.41
N SER A 177 9.69 -6.48 4.16
CA SER A 177 9.09 -7.76 3.78
C SER A 177 9.82 -8.95 4.41
N ILE A 178 11.16 -8.94 4.42
CA ILE A 178 11.98 -9.99 5.08
C ILE A 178 11.71 -9.98 6.58
N SER A 179 11.70 -8.80 7.21
CA SER A 179 11.47 -8.67 8.65
C SER A 179 10.12 -9.26 9.06
N VAL A 180 9.06 -8.93 8.32
CA VAL A 180 7.72 -9.48 8.56
C VAL A 180 7.68 -10.99 8.33
N SER A 181 8.24 -11.47 7.22
CA SER A 181 8.24 -12.89 6.88
C SER A 181 9.05 -13.74 7.86
N SER A 182 10.09 -13.18 8.49
CA SER A 182 10.93 -13.90 9.45
C SER A 182 10.33 -13.94 10.86
N VAL A 183 9.57 -12.90 11.24
CA VAL A 183 8.92 -12.83 12.57
C VAL A 183 7.66 -13.69 12.63
N THR A 184 7.03 -14.01 11.48
CA THR A 184 5.82 -14.84 11.44
C THR A 184 6.18 -16.33 11.30
N PRO A 185 6.21 -17.12 12.41
CA PRO A 185 6.56 -18.54 12.35
C PRO A 185 5.57 -19.34 11.48
N ARG A 186 6.08 -20.39 10.83
CA ARG A 186 5.22 -21.33 10.06
C ARG A 186 4.09 -21.94 10.88
N SER A 187 4.29 -22.07 12.19
CA SER A 187 3.27 -22.56 13.12
C SER A 187 2.07 -21.62 13.30
N MET A 188 2.26 -20.32 13.09
CA MET A 188 1.13 -19.36 13.12
C MET A 188 0.28 -19.37 11.84
N ARG A 189 0.81 -19.89 10.72
CA ARG A 189 0.05 -19.99 9.47
C ARG A 189 -1.13 -20.96 9.53
N ALA A 190 -1.12 -21.91 10.46
CA ALA A 190 -2.20 -22.88 10.65
C ALA A 190 -3.38 -22.33 11.48
N TYR A 191 -3.27 -21.11 11.99
CA TYR A 191 -4.28 -20.47 12.84
C TYR A 191 -4.96 -19.26 12.16
N TRP A 192 -4.59 -18.97 10.91
CA TRP A 192 -5.21 -17.93 10.07
C TRP A 192 -6.01 -18.59 8.92
#